data_3e719adeb1686b031f41a811dafb465a
#
_entry.id   3e719adeb1686b031f41a811dafb465a
#
_cell.length_a   1.000
_cell.length_b   1.000
_cell.length_c   1.000
_cell.angle_alpha   90.00
_cell.angle_beta   90.00
_cell.angle_gamma   90.00
#
_symmetry.space_group_name_H-M   'P 1'
#
loop_
_entity.id
_entity.type
_entity.pdbx_description
1 polymer ?
#
loop_
_entity_poly.entity_id
_entity_poly.type
_entity_poly.pdbx_seq_one_letter_code
_entity_poly.pdbx_strand_id
1 'polypeptide(L)'
;MTISTIRPTRRSLLQSAAVTAAASTIPTGWAIAQAKPLKLGLMLPYSGTFAKLGENITFAVELLIAEKGGKLGGREIQIIKLDDESKPENAPQNADRLVKRDQVDVLIGTVHSGVQMGIHKVVQESGTLTIVPNAGANAVTRALCAKNVFRTSFTNWQPAYGMGLALGARGVKKAAWITWDYAAGNEAGEGFKEGLAKHGGEVVKTLTLKFPDTNFQPLLAQVPGLGVEAVGVFFAGGGAVQFVKEYKAAAIQVPLVGSGFLTEGVLGPQGAAAEGIETALHYGDGLDNPKNTAFRKAFMDKTQRDADVYAVQGYDAAQLLAVGLEAAKGNVEDEAALYKAMRGAKLESPRGPISISASQEVVHNIYLRRAEGGLNKVIGVAAPALADPGTGCKLG
;
A
#
# COMPACT_ATOMS: atom_id res chain seq x y z
N MET A 1 -30.37 -26.49 -87.05
CA MET A 1 -30.38 -25.98 -85.66
C MET A 1 -29.96 -24.52 -85.71
N THR A 2 -30.95 -23.64 -85.62
CA THR A 2 -30.77 -22.17 -85.76
C THR A 2 -30.74 -21.58 -84.36
N ILE A 3 -29.60 -20.99 -83.98
CA ILE A 3 -29.45 -20.28 -82.64
C ILE A 3 -29.91 -18.89 -82.89
N SER A 4 -31.01 -18.50 -82.19
CA SER A 4 -31.56 -17.15 -82.19
C SER A 4 -30.87 -16.33 -81.07
N THR A 5 -30.13 -15.32 -81.41
CA THR A 5 -29.50 -14.39 -80.52
C THR A 5 -30.50 -13.26 -80.16
N ILE A 6 -30.99 -13.23 -78.91
CA ILE A 6 -31.83 -12.20 -78.40
C ILE A 6 -30.93 -11.01 -77.97
N ARG A 7 -31.07 -9.87 -78.64
CA ARG A 7 -30.40 -8.64 -78.24
C ARG A 7 -31.25 -7.89 -77.18
N PRO A 8 -30.68 -7.49 -76.01
CA PRO A 8 -31.45 -6.79 -75.06
C PRO A 8 -31.71 -5.34 -75.48
N THR A 9 -32.94 -4.87 -75.29
CA THR A 9 -33.35 -3.50 -75.60
C THR A 9 -32.93 -2.48 -74.54
N ARG A 10 -32.70 -1.23 -74.95
CA ARG A 10 -32.28 -0.12 -74.05
C ARG A 10 -33.20 0.06 -72.81
N ARG A 11 -34.42 -0.45 -72.83
CA ARG A 11 -35.36 -0.39 -71.69
C ARG A 11 -35.05 -1.41 -70.60
N SER A 12 -34.47 -2.56 -70.93
CA SER A 12 -34.10 -3.60 -69.95
C SER A 12 -32.81 -3.23 -69.17
N LEU A 13 -31.95 -2.40 -69.76
CA LEU A 13 -30.73 -1.91 -69.10
C LEU A 13 -31.03 -0.78 -68.09
N LEU A 14 -32.11 -0.01 -68.22
CA LEU A 14 -32.51 1.03 -67.27
C LEU A 14 -33.27 0.51 -66.05
N GLN A 15 -33.89 -0.66 -66.15
CA GLN A 15 -34.56 -1.28 -65.01
C GLN A 15 -33.61 -2.05 -64.05
N SER A 16 -32.44 -2.44 -64.51
CA SER A 16 -31.44 -3.13 -63.71
C SER A 16 -30.54 -2.17 -62.92
N ALA A 17 -30.53 -0.85 -63.25
CA ALA A 17 -29.76 0.19 -62.53
C ALA A 17 -30.49 0.76 -61.32
N ALA A 18 -31.81 0.54 -61.19
CA ALA A 18 -32.62 1.11 -60.12
C ALA A 18 -32.71 0.20 -58.86
N VAL A 19 -32.27 -1.05 -58.93
CA VAL A 19 -32.34 -1.98 -57.80
C VAL A 19 -31.02 -2.06 -56.98
N THR A 20 -29.90 -1.52 -57.50
CA THR A 20 -28.59 -1.55 -56.86
C THR A 20 -28.28 -0.31 -55.99
N ALA A 21 -29.15 0.67 -55.89
CA ALA A 21 -28.93 1.91 -55.14
C ALA A 21 -29.59 1.88 -53.74
N ALA A 22 -30.31 0.83 -53.37
CA ALA A 22 -31.02 0.75 -52.06
C ALA A 22 -30.38 -0.15 -51.01
N ALA A 23 -29.16 -0.64 -51.23
CA ALA A 23 -28.51 -1.63 -50.32
C ALA A 23 -27.20 -1.16 -49.70
N SER A 24 -26.96 0.15 -49.55
CA SER A 24 -25.72 0.66 -48.93
C SER A 24 -25.91 1.77 -47.90
N THR A 25 -26.97 1.71 -47.09
CA THR A 25 -27.00 2.39 -45.82
C THR A 25 -26.89 1.32 -44.71
N ILE A 26 -25.75 0.58 -44.70
CA ILE A 26 -25.30 0.00 -43.45
C ILE A 26 -24.98 1.19 -42.58
N PRO A 27 -25.65 1.39 -41.42
CA PRO A 27 -25.21 2.38 -40.49
C PRO A 27 -23.76 1.97 -40.17
N THR A 28 -22.80 2.81 -40.54
CA THR A 28 -21.44 2.73 -40.03
C THR A 28 -21.61 2.82 -38.51
N GLY A 29 -21.69 1.66 -37.88
CA GLY A 29 -21.66 1.57 -36.43
C GLY A 29 -20.49 2.43 -36.01
N TRP A 30 -20.78 3.41 -35.20
CA TRP A 30 -19.76 4.26 -34.57
C TRP A 30 -18.80 3.26 -33.93
N ALA A 31 -17.64 3.08 -34.53
CA ALA A 31 -16.55 2.40 -33.87
C ALA A 31 -16.26 3.27 -32.66
N ILE A 32 -16.84 2.93 -31.51
CA ILE A 32 -16.47 3.54 -30.24
C ILE A 32 -14.98 3.25 -30.14
N ALA A 33 -14.16 4.25 -30.41
CA ALA A 33 -12.71 4.13 -30.29
C ALA A 33 -12.47 3.65 -28.84
N GLN A 34 -12.10 2.39 -28.69
CA GLN A 34 -11.84 1.83 -27.39
C GLN A 34 -10.73 2.66 -26.75
N ALA A 35 -11.02 3.28 -25.62
CA ALA A 35 -10.04 4.10 -24.95
C ALA A 35 -8.78 3.27 -24.70
N LYS A 36 -7.61 3.84 -24.95
CA LYS A 36 -6.33 3.13 -24.72
C LYS A 36 -6.30 2.59 -23.30
N PRO A 37 -5.79 1.37 -23.07
CA PRO A 37 -5.61 0.83 -21.73
C PRO A 37 -4.84 1.81 -20.85
N LEU A 38 -5.21 1.91 -19.58
CA LEU A 38 -4.47 2.67 -18.58
C LEU A 38 -3.26 1.84 -18.15
N LYS A 39 -2.08 2.39 -18.28
CA LYS A 39 -0.83 1.75 -17.84
C LYS A 39 -0.61 2.02 -16.35
N LEU A 40 -0.72 0.98 -15.55
CA LEU A 40 -0.47 1.00 -14.11
C LEU A 40 0.90 0.41 -13.80
N GLY A 41 1.85 1.24 -13.40
CA GLY A 41 3.15 0.79 -12.90
C GLY A 41 3.02 0.28 -11.46
N LEU A 42 3.50 -0.92 -11.19
CA LEU A 42 3.69 -1.44 -9.83
C LEU A 42 5.19 -1.53 -9.56
N MET A 43 5.71 -0.59 -8.75
CA MET A 43 7.10 -0.59 -8.31
C MET A 43 7.16 -1.08 -6.86
N LEU A 44 7.40 -2.36 -6.70
CA LEU A 44 7.31 -3.09 -5.43
C LEU A 44 8.46 -4.11 -5.33
N PRO A 45 8.86 -4.53 -4.13
CA PRO A 45 9.83 -5.60 -3.99
C PRO A 45 9.21 -6.95 -4.34
N TYR A 46 9.82 -7.67 -5.27
CA TYR A 46 9.48 -9.05 -5.61
C TYR A 46 10.62 -10.01 -5.27
N SER A 47 11.69 -9.48 -4.69
CA SER A 47 12.85 -10.25 -4.20
C SER A 47 13.31 -9.74 -2.83
N GLY A 48 14.17 -10.52 -2.15
CA GLY A 48 14.76 -10.14 -0.86
C GLY A 48 13.79 -10.15 0.32
N THR A 49 14.14 -9.41 1.36
CA THR A 49 13.47 -9.42 2.69
C THR A 49 11.98 -9.07 2.62
N PHE A 50 11.57 -8.23 1.68
CA PHE A 50 10.20 -7.73 1.55
C PHE A 50 9.42 -8.31 0.36
N ALA A 51 9.93 -9.36 -0.29
CA ALA A 51 9.28 -9.96 -1.47
C ALA A 51 7.80 -10.31 -1.25
N LYS A 52 7.49 -11.01 -0.16
CA LYS A 52 6.11 -11.40 0.18
C LYS A 52 5.18 -10.19 0.33
N LEU A 53 5.70 -9.06 0.82
CA LEU A 53 4.93 -7.84 1.01
C LEU A 53 4.50 -7.26 -0.34
N GLY A 54 5.45 -7.15 -1.28
CA GLY A 54 5.18 -6.67 -2.64
C GLY A 54 4.22 -7.57 -3.41
N GLU A 55 4.36 -8.89 -3.25
CA GLU A 55 3.43 -9.87 -3.85
C GLU A 55 1.99 -9.68 -3.33
N ASN A 56 1.80 -9.57 -2.00
CA ASN A 56 0.47 -9.44 -1.40
C ASN A 56 -0.20 -8.11 -1.77
N ILE A 57 0.56 -7.00 -1.84
CA ILE A 57 0.07 -5.72 -2.37
C ILE A 57 -0.41 -5.90 -3.81
N THR A 58 0.41 -6.54 -4.66
CA THR A 58 0.09 -6.77 -6.07
C THR A 58 -1.19 -7.59 -6.23
N PHE A 59 -1.30 -8.71 -5.53
CA PHE A 59 -2.49 -9.56 -5.60
C PHE A 59 -3.77 -8.83 -5.19
N ALA A 60 -3.69 -7.95 -4.20
CA ALA A 60 -4.84 -7.18 -3.76
C ALA A 60 -5.22 -6.05 -4.73
N VAL A 61 -4.25 -5.39 -5.35
CA VAL A 61 -4.48 -4.46 -6.48
C VAL A 61 -5.20 -5.19 -7.61
N GLU A 62 -4.68 -6.34 -8.02
CA GLU A 62 -5.29 -7.19 -9.07
C GLU A 62 -6.67 -7.71 -8.67
N LEU A 63 -6.90 -7.98 -7.37
CA LEU A 63 -8.21 -8.41 -6.86
C LEU A 63 -9.24 -7.30 -7.06
N LEU A 64 -8.96 -6.06 -6.62
CA LEU A 64 -9.89 -4.94 -6.79
C LEU A 64 -10.19 -4.67 -8.27
N ILE A 65 -9.17 -4.68 -9.12
CA ILE A 65 -9.35 -4.49 -10.56
C ILE A 65 -10.28 -5.58 -11.14
N ALA A 66 -10.12 -6.83 -10.72
CA ALA A 66 -10.99 -7.93 -11.14
C ALA A 66 -12.43 -7.77 -10.63
N GLU A 67 -12.63 -7.35 -9.37
CA GLU A 67 -13.95 -7.01 -8.81
C GLU A 67 -14.67 -5.89 -9.59
N LYS A 68 -13.90 -5.00 -10.21
CA LYS A 68 -14.39 -3.92 -11.09
C LYS A 68 -14.51 -4.34 -12.56
N GLY A 69 -14.43 -5.63 -12.86
CA GLY A 69 -14.54 -6.17 -14.23
C GLY A 69 -13.34 -5.86 -15.13
N GLY A 70 -12.15 -5.69 -14.55
CA GLY A 70 -10.90 -5.42 -15.27
C GLY A 70 -10.73 -3.96 -15.70
N LYS A 71 -11.63 -3.06 -15.28
CA LYS A 71 -11.66 -1.65 -15.70
C LYS A 71 -11.77 -0.71 -14.52
N LEU A 72 -11.08 0.43 -14.60
CA LEU A 72 -11.25 1.55 -13.67
C LEU A 72 -11.58 2.82 -14.48
N GLY A 73 -12.61 3.55 -14.09
CA GLY A 73 -13.08 4.72 -14.83
C GLY A 73 -13.44 4.42 -16.30
N GLY A 74 -13.84 3.17 -16.60
CA GLY A 74 -14.18 2.70 -17.96
C GLY A 74 -12.98 2.26 -18.82
N ARG A 75 -11.74 2.44 -18.36
CA ARG A 75 -10.51 2.01 -19.07
C ARG A 75 -10.04 0.64 -18.60
N GLU A 76 -9.61 -0.21 -19.52
CA GLU A 76 -8.89 -1.44 -19.22
C GLU A 76 -7.55 -1.13 -18.53
N ILE A 77 -7.10 -1.98 -17.63
CA ILE A 77 -5.85 -1.76 -16.89
C ILE A 77 -4.76 -2.68 -17.41
N GLN A 78 -3.65 -2.08 -17.85
CA GLN A 78 -2.41 -2.78 -18.21
C GLN A 78 -1.40 -2.60 -17.07
N ILE A 79 -1.10 -3.68 -16.35
CA ILE A 79 -0.13 -3.67 -15.25
C ILE A 79 1.29 -3.86 -15.78
N ILE A 80 2.22 -3.01 -15.34
CA ILE A 80 3.65 -3.09 -15.60
C ILE A 80 4.36 -3.23 -14.26
N LYS A 81 4.91 -4.43 -13.98
CA LYS A 81 5.60 -4.73 -12.71
C LYS A 81 7.09 -4.43 -12.83
N LEU A 82 7.66 -3.83 -11.77
CA LEU A 82 9.09 -3.60 -11.62
C LEU A 82 9.51 -3.97 -10.20
N ASP A 83 10.50 -4.87 -10.09
CA ASP A 83 11.12 -5.21 -8.81
C ASP A 83 12.07 -4.10 -8.38
N ASP A 84 11.82 -3.48 -7.24
CA ASP A 84 12.70 -2.46 -6.66
C ASP A 84 13.76 -3.07 -5.73
N GLU A 85 13.72 -4.38 -5.49
CA GLU A 85 14.64 -5.14 -4.64
C GLU A 85 14.86 -4.51 -3.26
N SER A 86 14.03 -3.55 -2.85
CA SER A 86 14.21 -2.70 -1.67
C SER A 86 15.56 -1.94 -1.66
N LYS A 87 16.07 -1.57 -2.85
CA LYS A 87 17.37 -0.89 -3.05
C LYS A 87 17.17 0.60 -3.34
N PRO A 88 17.36 1.50 -2.36
CA PRO A 88 17.21 2.94 -2.57
C PRO A 88 18.11 3.53 -3.65
N GLU A 89 19.30 2.97 -3.84
CA GLU A 89 20.27 3.41 -4.84
C GLU A 89 19.78 3.25 -6.28
N ASN A 90 18.92 2.26 -6.56
CA ASN A 90 18.35 2.00 -7.88
C ASN A 90 17.02 2.74 -8.10
N ALA A 91 16.44 3.31 -7.05
CA ALA A 91 15.10 3.85 -7.06
C ALA A 91 14.88 4.96 -8.11
N PRO A 92 15.76 5.97 -8.26
CA PRO A 92 15.57 7.02 -9.25
C PRO A 92 15.55 6.46 -10.68
N GLN A 93 16.47 5.54 -11.01
CA GLN A 93 16.54 4.92 -12.33
C GLN A 93 15.30 4.06 -12.62
N ASN A 94 14.80 3.33 -11.63
CA ASN A 94 13.60 2.52 -11.74
C ASN A 94 12.35 3.39 -11.98
N ALA A 95 12.24 4.51 -11.27
CA ALA A 95 11.16 5.47 -11.49
C ALA A 95 11.23 6.10 -12.89
N ASP A 96 12.40 6.56 -13.31
CA ASP A 96 12.63 7.10 -14.66
C ASP A 96 12.26 6.10 -15.75
N ARG A 97 12.56 4.82 -15.55
CA ARG A 97 12.16 3.75 -16.47
C ARG A 97 10.65 3.68 -16.60
N LEU A 98 9.91 3.59 -15.48
CA LEU A 98 8.44 3.48 -15.51
C LEU A 98 7.80 4.74 -16.11
N VAL A 99 8.25 5.92 -15.68
CA VAL A 99 7.65 7.20 -16.06
C VAL A 99 8.00 7.61 -17.49
N LYS A 100 9.29 7.56 -17.87
CA LYS A 100 9.75 8.10 -19.14
C LYS A 100 9.77 7.07 -20.26
N ARG A 101 10.22 5.83 -19.99
CA ARG A 101 10.36 4.80 -21.03
C ARG A 101 9.06 4.01 -21.21
N ASP A 102 8.51 3.48 -20.11
CA ASP A 102 7.33 2.63 -20.14
C ASP A 102 6.04 3.47 -20.19
N GLN A 103 6.15 4.77 -19.83
CA GLN A 103 5.08 5.78 -19.88
C GLN A 103 3.83 5.33 -19.13
N VAL A 104 4.01 4.98 -17.84
CA VAL A 104 2.89 4.63 -16.99
C VAL A 104 2.02 5.86 -16.69
N ASP A 105 0.71 5.69 -16.76
CA ASP A 105 -0.27 6.74 -16.42
C ASP A 105 -0.33 6.97 -14.90
N VAL A 106 -0.17 5.88 -14.14
CA VAL A 106 -0.23 5.87 -12.67
C VAL A 106 0.85 4.95 -12.12
N LEU A 107 1.45 5.33 -10.99
CA LEU A 107 2.39 4.50 -10.24
C LEU A 107 1.78 4.11 -8.88
N ILE A 108 1.73 2.83 -8.57
CA ILE A 108 1.52 2.31 -7.21
C ILE A 108 2.85 1.72 -6.72
N GLY A 109 3.36 2.24 -5.64
CA GLY A 109 4.66 1.89 -5.03
C GLY A 109 4.98 2.86 -3.89
N THR A 110 5.81 2.55 -2.98
CA THR A 110 6.73 1.44 -2.81
C THR A 110 6.50 0.74 -1.46
N VAL A 111 7.43 -0.13 -1.01
CA VAL A 111 7.41 -0.71 0.34
C VAL A 111 8.50 -0.10 1.21
N HIS A 112 9.73 -0.07 0.75
CA HIS A 112 10.87 0.44 1.50
C HIS A 112 10.89 1.98 1.51
N SER A 113 10.93 2.61 2.70
CA SER A 113 10.90 4.07 2.83
C SER A 113 12.05 4.78 2.10
N GLY A 114 13.24 4.19 2.08
CA GLY A 114 14.38 4.73 1.33
C GLY A 114 14.16 4.71 -0.18
N VAL A 115 13.51 3.64 -0.70
CA VAL A 115 13.13 3.56 -2.13
C VAL A 115 12.10 4.64 -2.44
N GLN A 116 11.10 4.84 -1.58
CA GLN A 116 10.10 5.90 -1.75
C GLN A 116 10.75 7.29 -1.79
N MET A 117 11.68 7.56 -0.90
CA MET A 117 12.44 8.82 -0.94
C MET A 117 13.26 8.96 -2.21
N GLY A 118 13.84 7.87 -2.70
CA GLY A 118 14.61 7.86 -3.94
C GLY A 118 13.81 8.19 -5.20
N ILE A 119 12.53 7.72 -5.27
CA ILE A 119 11.65 8.03 -6.43
C ILE A 119 10.97 9.38 -6.32
N HIS A 120 10.89 9.97 -5.12
CA HIS A 120 9.99 11.08 -4.82
C HIS A 120 10.19 12.28 -5.74
N LYS A 121 11.43 12.68 -5.98
CA LYS A 121 11.75 13.77 -6.90
C LYS A 121 11.31 13.47 -8.34
N VAL A 122 11.56 12.26 -8.83
CA VAL A 122 11.19 11.85 -10.20
C VAL A 122 9.67 11.92 -10.41
N VAL A 123 8.89 11.36 -9.48
CA VAL A 123 7.42 11.36 -9.59
C VAL A 123 6.84 12.77 -9.42
N GLN A 124 7.44 13.59 -8.59
CA GLN A 124 7.06 14.99 -8.40
C GLN A 124 7.25 15.83 -9.67
N GLU A 125 8.44 15.73 -10.28
CA GLU A 125 8.81 16.47 -11.49
C GLU A 125 8.03 16.00 -12.73
N SER A 126 7.72 14.71 -12.82
CA SER A 126 6.94 14.17 -13.94
C SER A 126 5.44 14.46 -13.86
N GLY A 127 4.91 14.77 -12.67
CA GLY A 127 3.47 14.90 -12.43
C GLY A 127 2.72 13.56 -12.42
N THR A 128 3.39 12.42 -12.58
CA THR A 128 2.74 11.09 -12.60
C THR A 128 2.01 10.85 -11.28
N LEU A 129 0.70 10.57 -11.35
CA LEU A 129 -0.07 10.20 -10.16
C LEU A 129 0.59 9.01 -9.48
N THR A 130 0.94 9.18 -8.22
CA THR A 130 1.59 8.14 -7.42
C THR A 130 0.76 7.87 -6.16
N ILE A 131 0.42 6.60 -5.93
CA ILE A 131 -0.24 6.15 -4.70
C ILE A 131 0.73 5.24 -3.96
N VAL A 132 1.07 5.63 -2.73
CA VAL A 132 2.01 4.91 -1.87
C VAL A 132 1.22 3.91 -1.02
N PRO A 133 1.30 2.60 -1.32
CA PRO A 133 0.50 1.60 -0.63
C PRO A 133 1.09 1.17 0.71
N ASN A 134 2.42 1.34 0.89
CA ASN A 134 3.07 0.88 2.12
C ASN A 134 4.13 1.84 2.66
N ALA A 135 5.11 2.28 1.86
CA ALA A 135 6.25 3.05 2.36
C ALA A 135 5.84 4.24 3.25
N GLY A 136 6.21 4.17 4.53
CA GLY A 136 5.73 5.11 5.55
C GLY A 136 6.60 6.35 5.77
N ALA A 137 7.61 6.65 4.91
CA ALA A 137 8.48 7.81 5.10
C ALA A 137 7.68 9.09 5.39
N ASN A 138 7.87 9.67 6.56
CA ASN A 138 7.07 10.81 7.04
C ASN A 138 7.14 12.01 6.11
N ALA A 139 8.32 12.29 5.57
CA ALA A 139 8.56 13.47 4.72
C ALA A 139 7.65 13.51 3.48
N VAL A 140 7.25 12.36 2.93
CA VAL A 140 6.47 12.23 1.68
C VAL A 140 5.12 12.96 1.75
N THR A 141 4.46 12.95 2.90
CA THR A 141 3.18 13.64 3.15
C THR A 141 3.30 14.78 4.17
N ARG A 142 4.53 15.07 4.61
CA ARG A 142 4.88 16.25 5.41
C ARG A 142 5.60 17.28 4.53
N ALA A 143 6.82 17.63 4.83
CA ALA A 143 7.57 18.72 4.17
C ALA A 143 7.74 18.57 2.65
N LEU A 144 7.69 17.35 2.13
CA LEU A 144 7.82 17.04 0.69
C LEU A 144 6.49 16.68 0.02
N CYS A 145 5.34 16.98 0.66
CA CYS A 145 4.04 16.67 0.06
C CYS A 145 3.89 17.27 -1.34
N ALA A 146 3.28 16.53 -2.25
CA ALA A 146 3.12 16.92 -3.65
C ALA A 146 1.71 16.61 -4.13
N LYS A 147 1.15 17.47 -5.02
CA LYS A 147 -0.24 17.37 -5.49
C LYS A 147 -0.60 16.02 -6.11
N ASN A 148 0.37 15.33 -6.70
CA ASN A 148 0.23 14.07 -7.42
C ASN A 148 0.64 12.83 -6.59
N VAL A 149 0.94 12.98 -5.28
CA VAL A 149 1.36 11.88 -4.40
C VAL A 149 0.35 11.69 -3.27
N PHE A 150 -0.28 10.53 -3.20
CA PHE A 150 -1.23 10.13 -2.17
C PHE A 150 -0.68 8.92 -1.41
N ARG A 151 -1.00 8.80 -0.12
CA ARG A 151 -0.69 7.62 0.65
C ARG A 151 -1.93 7.05 1.33
N THR A 152 -2.17 5.75 1.10
CA THR A 152 -3.29 5.01 1.69
C THR A 152 -2.88 4.13 2.85
N SER A 153 -1.59 4.08 3.18
CA SER A 153 -1.06 3.15 4.18
C SER A 153 -0.97 3.74 5.59
N PHE A 154 0.09 4.48 5.87
CA PHE A 154 0.44 5.04 7.19
C PHE A 154 1.69 5.93 7.06
N THR A 155 1.95 6.79 8.03
CA THR A 155 3.32 7.30 8.28
C THR A 155 4.05 6.36 9.24
N ASN A 156 5.38 6.25 9.13
CA ASN A 156 6.17 5.43 10.06
C ASN A 156 5.93 5.83 11.53
N TRP A 157 5.59 7.08 11.74
CA TRP A 157 5.24 7.65 13.04
C TRP A 157 3.96 7.04 13.65
N GLN A 158 2.86 6.87 12.85
CA GLN A 158 1.53 6.55 13.39
C GLN A 158 1.45 5.24 14.20
N PRO A 159 1.87 4.04 13.69
CA PRO A 159 1.74 2.81 14.45
C PRO A 159 2.57 2.81 15.73
N ALA A 160 3.79 3.31 15.65
CA ALA A 160 4.70 3.33 16.78
C ALA A 160 4.27 4.36 17.85
N TYR A 161 3.73 5.52 17.44
CA TYR A 161 3.10 6.48 18.33
C TYR A 161 1.93 5.85 19.09
N GLY A 162 1.07 5.11 18.42
CA GLY A 162 -0.02 4.36 19.06
C GLY A 162 0.49 3.35 20.09
N MET A 163 1.58 2.63 19.79
CA MET A 163 2.18 1.69 20.75
C MET A 163 2.74 2.43 21.98
N GLY A 164 3.45 3.54 21.75
CA GLY A 164 3.96 4.38 22.84
C GLY A 164 2.85 4.92 23.73
N LEU A 165 1.74 5.41 23.15
CA LEU A 165 0.56 5.84 23.90
C LEU A 165 -0.01 4.73 24.79
N ALA A 166 -0.18 3.53 24.21
CA ALA A 166 -0.75 2.38 24.92
C ALA A 166 0.12 1.94 26.12
N LEU A 167 1.44 1.93 25.94
CA LEU A 167 2.37 1.61 27.04
C LEU A 167 2.37 2.69 28.13
N GLY A 168 2.45 3.96 27.73
CA GLY A 168 2.43 5.08 28.66
C GLY A 168 1.16 5.13 29.50
N ALA A 169 -0.01 4.86 28.88
CA ALA A 169 -1.30 4.77 29.59
C ALA A 169 -1.34 3.62 30.60
N ARG A 170 -0.53 2.57 30.41
CA ARG A 170 -0.37 1.46 31.37
C ARG A 170 0.69 1.73 32.44
N GLY A 171 1.29 2.91 32.44
CA GLY A 171 2.24 3.35 33.48
C GLY A 171 3.71 3.04 33.19
N VAL A 172 4.06 2.51 32.01
CA VAL A 172 5.46 2.28 31.62
C VAL A 172 6.22 3.60 31.59
N LYS A 173 7.33 3.69 32.33
CA LYS A 173 8.16 4.91 32.45
C LYS A 173 9.45 4.82 31.66
N LYS A 174 10.04 3.65 31.53
CA LYS A 174 11.31 3.45 30.83
C LYS A 174 11.19 2.37 29.79
N ALA A 175 11.52 2.70 28.53
CA ALA A 175 11.58 1.74 27.44
C ALA A 175 12.89 1.86 26.68
N ALA A 176 13.26 0.80 25.94
CA ALA A 176 14.27 0.86 24.89
C ALA A 176 13.61 0.77 23.54
N TRP A 177 14.32 1.23 22.49
CA TRP A 177 13.92 1.05 21.10
C TRP A 177 15.00 0.30 20.33
N ILE A 178 14.62 -0.74 19.56
CA ILE A 178 15.57 -1.51 18.73
C ILE A 178 15.05 -1.54 17.29
N THR A 179 15.89 -1.21 16.33
CA THR A 179 15.45 -1.07 14.93
C THR A 179 16.59 -1.19 13.93
N TRP A 180 16.23 -1.35 12.67
CA TRP A 180 17.16 -1.06 11.58
C TRP A 180 17.38 0.45 11.44
N ASP A 181 18.64 0.84 11.20
CA ASP A 181 19.04 2.23 10.96
C ASP A 181 18.72 2.64 9.51
N TYR A 182 17.49 3.06 9.32
CA TYR A 182 17.00 3.71 8.11
C TYR A 182 15.70 4.49 8.42
N ALA A 183 15.15 5.23 7.43
CA ALA A 183 14.04 6.16 7.68
C ALA A 183 12.88 5.53 8.47
N ALA A 184 12.42 4.33 8.08
CA ALA A 184 11.28 3.72 8.76
C ALA A 184 11.55 3.39 10.24
N GLY A 185 12.73 2.86 10.55
CA GLY A 185 13.09 2.52 11.93
C GLY A 185 13.26 3.75 12.82
N ASN A 186 13.92 4.78 12.28
CA ASN A 186 14.19 6.02 13.01
C ASN A 186 12.92 6.82 13.25
N GLU A 187 12.09 7.03 12.21
CA GLU A 187 10.81 7.76 12.32
C GLU A 187 9.78 7.03 13.21
N ALA A 188 9.77 5.69 13.18
CA ALA A 188 8.97 4.89 14.09
C ALA A 188 9.46 5.06 15.54
N GLY A 189 10.78 5.08 15.77
CA GLY A 189 11.37 5.34 17.08
C GLY A 189 10.95 6.69 17.65
N GLU A 190 10.95 7.75 16.85
CA GLU A 190 10.46 9.06 17.27
C GLU A 190 8.96 9.01 17.61
N GLY A 191 8.14 8.35 16.80
CA GLY A 191 6.72 8.16 17.11
C GLY A 191 6.51 7.44 18.43
N PHE A 192 7.21 6.34 18.66
CA PHE A 192 7.15 5.58 19.92
C PHE A 192 7.53 6.44 21.14
N LYS A 193 8.63 7.19 21.04
CA LYS A 193 9.09 8.10 22.05
C LYS A 193 8.07 9.21 22.36
N GLU A 194 7.52 9.84 21.32
CA GLU A 194 6.49 10.87 21.48
C GLU A 194 5.22 10.32 22.15
N GLY A 195 4.74 9.14 21.72
CA GLY A 195 3.58 8.51 22.32
C GLY A 195 3.78 8.16 23.78
N LEU A 196 4.93 7.57 24.12
CA LEU A 196 5.28 7.22 25.50
C LEU A 196 5.39 8.47 26.40
N ALA A 197 5.97 9.56 25.87
CA ALA A 197 6.15 10.83 26.58
C ALA A 197 4.83 11.52 26.94
N LYS A 198 3.71 11.24 26.22
CA LYS A 198 2.37 11.78 26.58
C LYS A 198 1.92 11.39 27.98
N HIS A 199 2.47 10.31 28.53
CA HIS A 199 2.18 9.83 29.88
C HIS A 199 3.41 9.89 30.81
N GLY A 200 4.43 10.67 30.44
CA GLY A 200 5.63 10.91 31.24
C GLY A 200 6.61 9.75 31.24
N GLY A 201 6.57 8.88 30.22
CA GLY A 201 7.58 7.86 29.99
C GLY A 201 8.69 8.34 29.04
N GLU A 202 9.79 7.63 28.99
CA GLU A 202 10.95 7.94 28.16
C GLU A 202 11.56 6.72 27.49
N VAL A 203 12.19 6.92 26.32
CA VAL A 203 13.06 5.93 25.68
C VAL A 203 14.49 6.22 26.14
N VAL A 204 15.01 5.39 27.02
CA VAL A 204 16.34 5.56 27.64
C VAL A 204 17.49 5.14 26.72
N LYS A 205 17.21 4.26 25.75
CA LYS A 205 18.22 3.76 24.81
C LYS A 205 17.60 3.40 23.47
N THR A 206 18.25 3.82 22.39
CA THR A 206 18.00 3.31 21.04
C THR A 206 19.20 2.46 20.61
N LEU A 207 18.92 1.25 20.10
CA LEU A 207 19.90 0.32 19.57
C LEU A 207 19.58 0.07 18.08
N THR A 208 20.57 0.16 17.23
CA THR A 208 20.37 0.04 15.79
C THR A 208 21.35 -0.90 15.13
N LEU A 209 20.96 -1.47 13.99
CA LEU A 209 21.83 -2.15 13.05
C LEU A 209 21.45 -1.79 11.64
N LYS A 210 22.38 -1.94 10.69
CA LYS A 210 22.18 -1.57 9.30
C LYS A 210 21.15 -2.48 8.62
N PHE A 211 20.21 -1.91 7.85
CA PHE A 211 19.30 -2.70 7.00
C PHE A 211 20.08 -3.37 5.84
N PRO A 212 19.82 -4.64 5.51
CA PRO A 212 18.93 -5.61 6.14
C PRO A 212 19.68 -6.60 7.09
N ASP A 213 20.70 -6.16 7.79
CA ASP A 213 21.49 -7.01 8.70
C ASP A 213 20.57 -7.65 9.76
N THR A 214 20.85 -8.90 10.10
CA THR A 214 20.11 -9.72 11.06
C THR A 214 20.98 -10.26 12.19
N ASN A 215 22.17 -9.72 12.40
CA ASN A 215 23.00 -10.06 13.55
C ASN A 215 22.51 -9.33 14.81
N PHE A 216 21.43 -9.83 15.42
CA PHE A 216 20.77 -9.19 16.56
C PHE A 216 21.46 -9.43 17.91
N GLN A 217 22.30 -10.45 18.04
CA GLN A 217 22.91 -10.87 19.30
C GLN A 217 23.62 -9.74 20.06
N PRO A 218 24.43 -8.85 19.41
CA PRO A 218 25.09 -7.73 20.10
C PRO A 218 24.09 -6.71 20.69
N LEU A 219 22.89 -6.59 20.11
CA LEU A 219 21.84 -5.71 20.61
C LEU A 219 21.10 -6.37 21.76
N LEU A 220 20.72 -7.64 21.60
CA LEU A 220 19.97 -8.39 22.58
C LEU A 220 20.75 -8.57 23.90
N ALA A 221 22.06 -8.77 23.84
CA ALA A 221 22.94 -8.89 25.00
C ALA A 221 22.93 -7.63 25.91
N GLN A 222 22.58 -6.45 25.37
CA GLN A 222 22.53 -5.21 26.13
C GLN A 222 21.22 -5.04 26.91
N VAL A 223 20.11 -5.63 26.44
CA VAL A 223 18.76 -5.39 26.96
C VAL A 223 18.64 -5.63 28.48
N PRO A 224 19.16 -6.75 29.05
CA PRO A 224 19.01 -6.99 30.50
C PRO A 224 19.63 -5.92 31.40
N GLY A 225 20.67 -5.23 30.90
CA GLY A 225 21.38 -4.17 31.65
C GLY A 225 20.76 -2.79 31.55
N LEU A 226 19.72 -2.58 30.72
CA LEU A 226 19.16 -1.24 30.49
C LEU A 226 18.19 -0.74 31.58
N GLY A 227 17.68 -1.64 32.43
CA GLY A 227 16.72 -1.28 33.47
C GLY A 227 15.40 -0.73 32.91
N VAL A 228 14.94 -1.29 31.79
CA VAL A 228 13.70 -0.87 31.10
C VAL A 228 12.54 -1.83 31.39
N GLU A 229 11.33 -1.33 31.29
CA GLU A 229 10.08 -2.03 31.52
C GLU A 229 9.47 -2.62 30.24
N ALA A 230 9.92 -2.13 29.06
CA ALA A 230 9.54 -2.64 27.77
C ALA A 230 10.63 -2.42 26.72
N VAL A 231 10.68 -3.28 25.71
CA VAL A 231 11.49 -3.10 24.49
C VAL A 231 10.56 -2.91 23.31
N GLY A 232 10.52 -1.68 22.79
CA GLY A 232 9.82 -1.36 21.54
C GLY A 232 10.71 -1.65 20.34
N VAL A 233 10.14 -2.14 19.25
CA VAL A 233 10.93 -2.49 18.06
C VAL A 233 10.23 -2.15 16.74
N PHE A 234 11.05 -1.93 15.70
CA PHE A 234 10.60 -1.93 14.32
C PHE A 234 11.45 -2.88 13.50
N PHE A 235 10.87 -4.01 13.13
CA PHE A 235 11.37 -4.95 12.13
C PHE A 235 10.19 -5.47 11.31
N ALA A 236 10.43 -5.94 10.10
CA ALA A 236 9.39 -6.46 9.21
C ALA A 236 9.93 -7.64 8.37
N GLY A 237 9.03 -8.43 7.80
CA GLY A 237 9.38 -9.53 6.91
C GLY A 237 10.32 -10.55 7.54
N GLY A 238 11.31 -11.05 6.78
CA GLY A 238 12.27 -12.06 7.25
C GLY A 238 13.06 -11.67 8.48
N GLY A 239 13.43 -10.39 8.60
CA GLY A 239 14.16 -9.89 9.78
C GLY A 239 13.31 -9.91 11.06
N ALA A 240 12.02 -9.64 10.96
CA ALA A 240 11.10 -9.77 12.11
C ALA A 240 10.97 -11.22 12.58
N VAL A 241 10.98 -12.19 11.64
CA VAL A 241 10.97 -13.61 11.99
C VAL A 241 12.19 -13.97 12.83
N GLN A 242 13.36 -13.58 12.35
CA GLN A 242 14.62 -13.88 13.03
C GLN A 242 14.72 -13.17 14.39
N PHE A 243 14.41 -11.87 14.43
CA PHE A 243 14.48 -11.09 15.66
C PHE A 243 13.62 -11.68 16.79
N VAL A 244 12.36 -12.01 16.50
CA VAL A 244 11.42 -12.55 17.50
C VAL A 244 11.91 -13.89 18.03
N LYS A 245 12.41 -14.77 17.16
CA LYS A 245 12.99 -16.06 17.57
C LYS A 245 14.22 -15.89 18.45
N GLU A 246 15.13 -15.00 18.09
CA GLU A 246 16.35 -14.74 18.86
C GLU A 246 16.05 -14.05 20.20
N TYR A 247 15.09 -13.11 20.24
CA TYR A 247 14.65 -12.47 21.47
C TYR A 247 14.12 -13.51 22.47
N LYS A 248 13.29 -14.43 21.98
CA LYS A 248 12.76 -15.53 22.81
C LYS A 248 13.85 -16.50 23.26
N ALA A 249 14.76 -16.88 22.35
CA ALA A 249 15.87 -17.78 22.65
C ALA A 249 16.86 -17.17 23.65
N ALA A 250 17.04 -15.86 23.64
CA ALA A 250 17.87 -15.14 24.61
C ALA A 250 17.25 -15.10 26.03
N ALA A 251 16.05 -15.65 26.23
CA ALA A 251 15.31 -15.69 27.50
C ALA A 251 15.19 -14.30 28.19
N ILE A 252 15.12 -13.22 27.41
CA ILE A 252 14.97 -11.86 27.92
C ILE A 252 13.58 -11.73 28.55
N GLN A 253 13.53 -11.31 29.84
CA GLN A 253 12.28 -11.20 30.58
C GLN A 253 11.53 -9.89 30.37
N VAL A 254 12.19 -8.88 29.77
CA VAL A 254 11.56 -7.60 29.45
C VAL A 254 10.51 -7.81 28.36
N PRO A 255 9.27 -7.32 28.50
CA PRO A 255 8.24 -7.43 27.48
C PRO A 255 8.68 -6.86 26.14
N LEU A 256 8.52 -7.66 25.08
CA LEU A 256 8.73 -7.23 23.69
C LEU A 256 7.43 -6.69 23.13
N VAL A 257 7.48 -5.48 22.61
CA VAL A 257 6.36 -4.82 21.91
C VAL A 257 6.85 -4.19 20.61
N GLY A 258 5.95 -3.75 19.73
CA GLY A 258 6.44 -3.12 18.51
C GLY A 258 5.39 -2.42 17.66
N SER A 259 5.88 -1.80 16.60
CA SER A 259 5.07 -1.56 15.44
C SER A 259 4.53 -2.88 14.91
N GLY A 260 3.28 -2.90 14.44
CA GLY A 260 2.60 -4.12 14.04
C GLY A 260 3.31 -4.96 12.99
N PHE A 261 4.23 -4.38 12.25
CA PHE A 261 5.03 -5.08 11.24
C PHE A 261 5.91 -6.19 11.84
N LEU A 262 6.17 -6.14 13.15
CA LEU A 262 6.91 -7.18 13.85
C LEU A 262 6.25 -8.57 13.74
N THR A 263 4.93 -8.60 13.68
CA THR A 263 4.15 -9.86 13.64
C THR A 263 3.32 -10.01 12.37
N GLU A 264 3.29 -8.99 11.53
CA GLU A 264 2.41 -8.94 10.36
C GLU A 264 2.87 -9.84 9.22
N GLY A 265 2.00 -10.77 8.81
CA GLY A 265 2.26 -11.71 7.73
C GLY A 265 3.34 -12.76 8.02
N VAL A 266 3.86 -12.81 9.27
CA VAL A 266 5.01 -13.65 9.67
C VAL A 266 4.77 -14.51 10.92
N LEU A 267 3.58 -14.52 11.49
CA LEU A 267 3.26 -15.31 12.69
C LEU A 267 3.51 -16.82 12.49
N GLY A 268 3.15 -17.37 11.33
CA GLY A 268 3.41 -18.77 11.03
C GLY A 268 4.90 -19.15 11.18
N PRO A 269 5.82 -18.48 10.46
CA PRO A 269 7.26 -18.70 10.63
C PRO A 269 7.82 -18.38 12.01
N GLN A 270 7.24 -17.42 12.75
CA GLN A 270 7.65 -17.10 14.13
C GLN A 270 7.21 -18.17 15.13
N GLY A 271 6.06 -18.79 14.88
CA GLY A 271 5.50 -19.85 15.73
C GLY A 271 5.28 -19.38 17.17
N ALA A 272 5.53 -20.27 18.12
CA ALA A 272 5.35 -19.99 19.56
C ALA A 272 6.23 -18.85 20.10
N ALA A 273 7.26 -18.42 19.37
CA ALA A 273 8.10 -17.30 19.81
C ALA A 273 7.36 -15.97 19.78
N ALA A 274 6.32 -15.82 18.94
CA ALA A 274 5.53 -14.61 18.85
C ALA A 274 4.39 -14.54 19.87
N GLU A 275 4.05 -15.66 20.53
CA GLU A 275 2.89 -15.73 21.42
C GLU A 275 2.95 -14.68 22.54
N GLY A 276 1.90 -13.89 22.69
CA GLY A 276 1.76 -12.83 23.66
C GLY A 276 2.39 -11.48 23.28
N ILE A 277 3.14 -11.39 22.19
CA ILE A 277 3.71 -10.10 21.73
C ILE A 277 2.59 -9.13 21.39
N GLU A 278 2.66 -7.95 21.98
CA GLU A 278 1.73 -6.85 21.65
C GLU A 278 2.33 -5.89 20.63
N THR A 279 1.48 -5.47 19.69
CA THR A 279 1.86 -4.56 18.61
C THR A 279 0.75 -3.55 18.34
N ALA A 280 1.09 -2.42 17.73
CA ALA A 280 0.09 -1.47 17.27
C ALA A 280 0.17 -1.30 15.75
N LEU A 281 -1.00 -1.38 15.07
CA LEU A 281 -1.10 -1.23 13.62
C LEU A 281 -2.51 -0.79 13.23
N HIS A 282 -2.65 -0.30 12.02
CA HIS A 282 -3.93 0.12 11.44
C HIS A 282 -4.82 -1.02 10.92
N TYR A 283 -4.45 -2.28 11.16
CA TYR A 283 -5.20 -3.48 10.79
C TYR A 283 -4.92 -4.61 11.78
N GLY A 284 -5.85 -5.54 11.91
CA GLY A 284 -5.69 -6.80 12.61
C GLY A 284 -6.59 -7.86 11.99
N ASP A 285 -6.13 -9.11 11.99
CA ASP A 285 -6.80 -10.24 11.33
C ASP A 285 -8.23 -10.46 11.82
N GLY A 286 -8.45 -10.21 13.12
CA GLY A 286 -9.73 -10.40 13.78
C GLY A 286 -10.64 -9.17 13.79
N LEU A 287 -10.44 -8.19 12.92
CA LEU A 287 -11.38 -7.08 12.78
C LEU A 287 -12.74 -7.58 12.32
N ASP A 288 -13.73 -7.43 13.22
CA ASP A 288 -15.09 -7.87 12.99
C ASP A 288 -15.88 -6.82 12.20
N ASN A 289 -15.76 -6.88 10.89
CA ASN A 289 -16.61 -6.13 9.98
C ASN A 289 -16.85 -6.91 8.67
N PRO A 290 -18.01 -6.75 8.03
CA PRO A 290 -18.38 -7.52 6.83
C PRO A 290 -17.41 -7.33 5.66
N LYS A 291 -16.82 -6.13 5.53
CA LYS A 291 -15.87 -5.83 4.45
C LYS A 291 -14.57 -6.62 4.64
N ASN A 292 -14.07 -6.74 5.88
CA ASN A 292 -12.89 -7.55 6.18
C ASN A 292 -13.15 -9.03 5.88
N THR A 293 -14.30 -9.55 6.34
CA THR A 293 -14.65 -10.95 6.11
C THR A 293 -14.73 -11.28 4.62
N ALA A 294 -15.39 -10.44 3.83
CA ALA A 294 -15.51 -10.62 2.38
C ALA A 294 -14.15 -10.53 1.68
N PHE A 295 -13.34 -9.53 2.04
CA PHE A 295 -12.01 -9.31 1.48
C PHE A 295 -11.08 -10.50 1.75
N ARG A 296 -10.99 -10.95 3.01
CA ARG A 296 -10.14 -12.10 3.39
C ARG A 296 -10.54 -13.35 2.63
N LYS A 297 -11.84 -13.60 2.48
CA LYS A 297 -12.33 -14.73 1.69
C LYS A 297 -11.92 -14.60 0.22
N ALA A 298 -12.17 -13.46 -0.42
CA ALA A 298 -11.84 -13.25 -1.83
C ALA A 298 -10.32 -13.33 -2.08
N PHE A 299 -9.50 -12.82 -1.17
CA PHE A 299 -8.05 -12.90 -1.25
C PHE A 299 -7.56 -14.34 -1.13
N MET A 300 -8.10 -15.11 -0.17
CA MET A 300 -7.80 -16.54 0.00
C MET A 300 -8.20 -17.35 -1.23
N ASP A 301 -9.40 -17.14 -1.75
CA ASP A 301 -9.90 -17.84 -2.94
C ASP A 301 -8.99 -17.60 -4.16
N LYS A 302 -8.47 -16.38 -4.30
CA LYS A 302 -7.58 -15.99 -5.42
C LYS A 302 -6.15 -16.48 -5.25
N THR A 303 -5.60 -16.43 -4.04
CA THR A 303 -4.15 -16.55 -3.82
C THR A 303 -3.73 -17.79 -3.05
N GLN A 304 -4.68 -18.48 -2.40
CA GLN A 304 -4.45 -19.55 -1.42
C GLN A 304 -3.55 -19.09 -0.25
N ARG A 305 -3.67 -17.79 0.10
CA ARG A 305 -2.91 -17.14 1.19
C ARG A 305 -3.85 -16.40 2.11
N ASP A 306 -3.51 -16.30 3.39
CA ASP A 306 -4.18 -15.38 4.30
C ASP A 306 -3.88 -13.93 3.91
N ALA A 307 -4.93 -13.09 3.91
CA ALA A 307 -4.75 -11.66 3.74
C ALA A 307 -4.10 -11.06 4.98
N ASP A 308 -3.10 -10.23 4.76
CA ASP A 308 -2.39 -9.44 5.77
C ASP A 308 -2.58 -7.93 5.54
N VAL A 309 -1.96 -7.10 6.35
CA VAL A 309 -2.05 -5.64 6.19
C VAL A 309 -1.55 -5.18 4.81
N TYR A 310 -0.58 -5.85 4.24
CA TYR A 310 -0.03 -5.48 2.93
C TYR A 310 -1.05 -5.71 1.82
N ALA A 311 -1.81 -6.81 1.91
CA ALA A 311 -2.93 -7.05 1.02
C ALA A 311 -4.02 -5.96 1.18
N VAL A 312 -4.38 -5.59 2.43
CA VAL A 312 -5.33 -4.50 2.69
C VAL A 312 -4.84 -3.18 2.10
N GLN A 313 -3.57 -2.85 2.24
CA GLN A 313 -2.97 -1.63 1.72
C GLN A 313 -2.98 -1.57 0.19
N GLY A 314 -2.71 -2.69 -0.49
CA GLY A 314 -2.84 -2.80 -1.95
C GLY A 314 -4.28 -2.60 -2.42
N TYR A 315 -5.24 -3.20 -1.70
CA TYR A 315 -6.67 -3.04 -1.98
C TYR A 315 -7.12 -1.58 -1.82
N ASP A 316 -6.73 -0.92 -0.73
CA ASP A 316 -7.06 0.49 -0.47
C ASP A 316 -6.43 1.43 -1.51
N ALA A 317 -5.19 1.16 -1.94
CA ALA A 317 -4.55 1.95 -2.99
C ALA A 317 -5.29 1.85 -4.32
N ALA A 318 -5.69 0.65 -4.71
CA ALA A 318 -6.48 0.44 -5.92
C ALA A 318 -7.91 1.02 -5.79
N GLN A 319 -8.50 0.98 -4.58
CA GLN A 319 -9.81 1.60 -4.32
C GLN A 319 -9.74 3.12 -4.44
N LEU A 320 -8.70 3.77 -3.91
CA LEU A 320 -8.49 5.21 -4.06
C LEU A 320 -8.30 5.60 -5.52
N LEU A 321 -7.52 4.82 -6.28
CA LEU A 321 -7.36 5.01 -7.72
C LEU A 321 -8.69 4.90 -8.45
N ALA A 322 -9.51 3.90 -8.12
CA ALA A 322 -10.83 3.72 -8.74
C ALA A 322 -11.73 4.93 -8.51
N VAL A 323 -11.79 5.47 -7.28
CA VAL A 323 -12.56 6.69 -6.96
C VAL A 323 -12.12 7.87 -7.82
N GLY A 324 -10.81 8.10 -7.95
CA GLY A 324 -10.29 9.18 -8.78
C GLY A 324 -10.63 9.01 -10.26
N LEU A 325 -10.39 7.81 -10.81
CA LEU A 325 -10.64 7.51 -12.22
C LEU A 325 -12.13 7.52 -12.58
N GLU A 326 -13.00 7.08 -11.69
CA GLU A 326 -14.45 7.16 -11.88
C GLU A 326 -14.90 8.64 -12.01
N ALA A 327 -14.40 9.52 -11.13
CA ALA A 327 -14.71 10.96 -11.19
C ALA A 327 -14.17 11.65 -12.46
N ALA A 328 -12.97 11.26 -12.89
CA ALA A 328 -12.32 11.79 -14.09
C ALA A 328 -12.74 11.04 -15.39
N LYS A 329 -13.69 10.09 -15.32
CA LYS A 329 -14.16 9.26 -16.45
C LYS A 329 -12.99 8.58 -17.19
N GLY A 330 -12.00 8.11 -16.45
CA GLY A 330 -10.79 7.45 -16.97
C GLY A 330 -9.74 8.39 -17.56
N ASN A 331 -9.95 9.70 -17.53
CA ASN A 331 -8.98 10.69 -18.03
C ASN A 331 -8.01 11.10 -16.91
N VAL A 332 -6.78 10.57 -16.94
CA VAL A 332 -5.74 10.91 -15.96
C VAL A 332 -5.20 12.34 -16.08
N GLU A 333 -5.43 12.99 -17.23
CA GLU A 333 -5.03 14.39 -17.46
C GLU A 333 -6.01 15.38 -16.81
N ASP A 334 -7.22 14.96 -16.45
CA ASP A 334 -8.14 15.75 -15.65
C ASP A 334 -7.74 15.70 -14.16
N GLU A 335 -6.56 16.25 -13.87
CA GLU A 335 -6.00 16.30 -12.51
C GLU A 335 -7.00 16.94 -11.52
N ALA A 336 -7.78 17.90 -11.95
CA ALA A 336 -8.70 18.64 -11.09
C ALA A 336 -9.82 17.71 -10.55
N ALA A 337 -10.49 16.97 -11.44
CA ALA A 337 -11.51 16.00 -11.05
C ALA A 337 -10.90 14.83 -10.27
N LEU A 338 -9.77 14.29 -10.77
CA LEU A 338 -9.06 13.15 -10.19
C LEU A 338 -8.65 13.43 -8.74
N TYR A 339 -7.86 14.47 -8.51
CA TYR A 339 -7.31 14.76 -7.17
C TYR A 339 -8.37 15.29 -6.20
N LYS A 340 -9.36 16.04 -6.68
CA LYS A 340 -10.49 16.46 -5.84
C LYS A 340 -11.26 15.27 -5.29
N ALA A 341 -11.57 14.30 -6.14
CA ALA A 341 -12.28 13.09 -5.72
C ALA A 341 -11.43 12.26 -4.75
N MET A 342 -10.13 12.08 -5.03
CA MET A 342 -9.23 11.33 -4.16
C MET A 342 -9.05 12.00 -2.77
N ARG A 343 -8.91 13.33 -2.71
CA ARG A 343 -8.82 14.06 -1.42
C ARG A 343 -10.12 13.98 -0.61
N GLY A 344 -11.26 13.97 -1.28
CA GLY A 344 -12.58 13.83 -0.64
C GLY A 344 -12.99 12.40 -0.33
N ALA A 345 -12.14 11.41 -0.67
CA ALA A 345 -12.50 10.01 -0.58
C ALA A 345 -12.72 9.57 0.88
N LYS A 346 -13.82 8.84 1.08
CA LYS A 346 -14.09 8.03 2.27
C LYS A 346 -14.19 6.60 1.78
N LEU A 347 -13.19 5.79 2.14
CA LEU A 347 -13.07 4.44 1.63
C LEU A 347 -13.62 3.43 2.64
N GLU A 348 -14.38 2.46 2.13
CA GLU A 348 -14.82 1.27 2.87
C GLU A 348 -13.69 0.24 2.83
N SER A 349 -12.73 0.38 3.74
CA SER A 349 -11.57 -0.50 3.83
C SER A 349 -11.84 -1.74 4.67
N PRO A 350 -11.16 -2.88 4.41
CA PRO A 350 -11.18 -4.04 5.31
C PRO A 350 -10.74 -3.70 6.76
N ARG A 351 -9.97 -2.64 6.95
CA ARG A 351 -9.54 -2.16 8.29
C ARG A 351 -10.53 -1.18 8.95
N GLY A 352 -11.71 -0.99 8.39
CA GLY A 352 -12.69 0.00 8.79
C GLY A 352 -12.63 1.25 7.91
N PRO A 353 -13.55 2.22 8.12
CA PRO A 353 -13.61 3.43 7.32
C PRO A 353 -12.31 4.24 7.42
N ILE A 354 -11.81 4.71 6.30
CA ILE A 354 -10.64 5.59 6.22
C ILE A 354 -10.96 6.82 5.37
N SER A 355 -10.24 7.91 5.62
CA SER A 355 -10.32 9.15 4.84
C SER A 355 -8.93 9.67 4.51
N ILE A 356 -8.87 10.63 3.59
CA ILE A 356 -7.62 11.26 3.18
C ILE A 356 -7.56 12.66 3.79
N SER A 357 -6.44 13.00 4.44
CA SER A 357 -6.18 14.31 5.03
C SER A 357 -5.80 15.35 3.99
N ALA A 358 -5.69 16.62 4.39
CA ALA A 358 -5.24 17.71 3.53
C ALA A 358 -3.81 17.49 2.98
N SER A 359 -2.94 16.80 3.73
CA SER A 359 -1.60 16.42 3.28
C SER A 359 -1.56 15.16 2.40
N GLN A 360 -2.74 14.68 1.97
CA GLN A 360 -2.90 13.46 1.16
C GLN A 360 -2.41 12.18 1.85
N GLU A 361 -2.46 12.19 3.18
CA GLU A 361 -2.20 11.07 4.06
C GLU A 361 -3.50 10.45 4.57
N VAL A 362 -3.48 9.15 4.83
CA VAL A 362 -4.63 8.44 5.41
C VAL A 362 -4.88 8.85 6.87
N VAL A 363 -6.16 8.94 7.23
CA VAL A 363 -6.65 9.06 8.60
C VAL A 363 -7.36 7.76 8.96
N HIS A 364 -6.90 7.09 10.02
CA HIS A 364 -7.38 5.76 10.39
C HIS A 364 -7.19 5.45 11.87
N ASN A 365 -7.82 4.38 12.36
CA ASN A 365 -7.56 3.86 13.69
C ASN A 365 -6.20 3.15 13.75
N ILE A 366 -5.51 3.28 14.86
CA ILE A 366 -4.40 2.39 15.24
C ILE A 366 -4.92 1.44 16.31
N TYR A 367 -4.98 0.16 15.96
CA TYR A 367 -5.42 -0.90 16.84
C TYR A 367 -4.26 -1.44 17.67
N LEU A 368 -4.52 -1.70 18.95
CA LEU A 368 -3.66 -2.51 19.79
C LEU A 368 -3.97 -3.98 19.54
N ARG A 369 -2.96 -4.77 19.28
CA ARG A 369 -3.09 -6.17 18.89
C ARG A 369 -2.18 -7.04 19.76
N ARG A 370 -2.55 -8.31 19.90
CA ARG A 370 -1.73 -9.35 20.55
C ARG A 370 -1.62 -10.55 19.63
N ALA A 371 -0.41 -11.06 19.44
CA ALA A 371 -0.19 -12.33 18.77
C ALA A 371 -0.71 -13.48 19.67
N GLU A 372 -1.74 -14.17 19.22
CA GLU A 372 -2.40 -15.22 19.99
C GLU A 372 -3.02 -16.27 19.07
N GLY A 373 -2.58 -17.52 19.23
CA GLY A 373 -3.10 -18.63 18.41
C GLY A 373 -2.83 -18.46 16.91
N GLY A 374 -1.70 -17.83 16.52
CA GLY A 374 -1.32 -17.60 15.13
C GLY A 374 -2.01 -16.43 14.46
N LEU A 375 -2.75 -15.60 15.21
CA LEU A 375 -3.45 -14.40 14.72
C LEU A 375 -3.00 -13.15 15.47
N ASN A 376 -3.02 -12.00 14.79
CA ASN A 376 -2.90 -10.68 15.43
C ASN A 376 -4.28 -10.23 15.92
N LYS A 377 -4.69 -10.69 17.08
CA LYS A 377 -6.00 -10.36 17.65
C LYS A 377 -6.05 -8.91 18.10
N VAL A 378 -7.08 -8.18 17.68
CA VAL A 378 -7.35 -6.82 18.16
C VAL A 378 -7.82 -6.89 19.62
N ILE A 379 -7.09 -6.21 20.51
CA ILE A 379 -7.40 -6.14 21.95
C ILE A 379 -7.83 -4.75 22.40
N GLY A 380 -7.84 -3.78 21.49
CA GLY A 380 -8.25 -2.41 21.75
C GLY A 380 -7.89 -1.45 20.63
N VAL A 381 -8.19 -0.17 20.83
CA VAL A 381 -7.79 0.92 19.94
C VAL A 381 -6.75 1.75 20.66
N ALA A 382 -5.52 1.80 20.15
CA ALA A 382 -4.44 2.59 20.71
C ALA A 382 -4.59 4.08 20.41
N ALA A 383 -5.06 4.42 19.19
CA ALA A 383 -5.37 5.79 18.81
C ALA A 383 -6.51 5.78 17.77
N PRO A 384 -7.69 6.35 18.11
CA PRO A 384 -8.81 6.44 17.18
C PRO A 384 -8.59 7.55 16.15
N ALA A 385 -8.97 7.31 14.90
CA ALA A 385 -8.93 8.27 13.80
C ALA A 385 -7.65 9.13 13.78
N LEU A 386 -6.50 8.46 13.93
CA LEU A 386 -5.21 9.14 14.03
C LEU A 386 -4.82 9.73 12.69
N ALA A 387 -4.78 11.05 12.61
CA ALA A 387 -4.19 11.79 11.50
C ALA A 387 -2.70 12.02 11.76
N ASP A 388 -1.87 11.95 10.73
CA ASP A 388 -0.51 12.49 10.79
C ASP A 388 -0.57 14.02 10.87
N PRO A 389 0.29 14.69 11.66
CA PRO A 389 0.27 16.15 11.79
C PRO A 389 0.54 16.91 10.48
N GLY A 390 1.05 16.24 9.44
CA GLY A 390 1.31 16.86 8.13
C GLY A 390 2.32 18.03 8.19
N THR A 391 3.20 18.05 9.16
CA THR A 391 4.10 19.17 9.45
C THR A 391 4.93 19.57 8.22
N GLY A 392 4.81 20.84 7.83
CA GLY A 392 5.54 21.41 6.70
C GLY A 392 4.90 21.16 5.32
N CYS A 393 3.79 20.43 5.23
CA CYS A 393 3.03 20.29 3.99
C CYS A 393 2.32 21.62 3.63
N LYS A 394 2.38 22.00 2.34
CA LYS A 394 1.81 23.25 1.83
C LYS A 394 0.62 23.03 0.89
N LEU A 395 0.01 21.86 0.90
CA LEU A 395 -1.11 21.51 0.01
C LEU A 395 -2.48 21.94 0.55
N GLY A 396 -2.61 22.23 1.84
CA GLY A 396 -3.86 22.61 2.51
C GLY A 396 -3.92 24.05 2.90
#